data_cc9eabde05ee4afe9f110171f1895207
#
_entry.id   cc9eabde05ee4afe9f110171f1895207
#
_cell.length_a   1.000
_cell.length_b   1.000
_cell.length_c   1.000
_cell.angle_alpha   90.00
_cell.angle_beta   90.00
_cell.angle_gamma   90.00
#
_symmetry.space_group_name_H-M   'P 1'
#
loop_
_entity.id
_entity.type
_entity.pdbx_description
1 polymer ?
#
loop_
_entity_poly.entity_id
_entity_poly.type
_entity_poly.pdbx_seq_one_letter_code
_entity_poly.pdbx_strand_id
1 'polypeptide(L)' 'MKIENKKIIIYTDGAAKGNPGRAGWGVVFIFGKEIFEIGGRSEHATNNQMELTAPIEALKYIKKHKIDASVEFFS' A
#
# COMPACT_ATOMS: atom_id res chain seq x y z
N MET A 1 -18.87 5.59 -21.89
CA MET A 1 -18.07 4.39 -22.12
C MET A 1 -18.00 3.54 -20.88
N LYS A 2 -18.11 2.27 -21.07
CA LYS A 2 -18.12 1.33 -19.96
C LYS A 2 -16.74 0.72 -19.76
N ILE A 3 -16.24 0.79 -18.55
CA ILE A 3 -14.97 0.17 -18.22
C ILE A 3 -15.25 -1.20 -17.62
N GLU A 4 -14.81 -2.23 -18.30
CA GLU A 4 -15.15 -3.58 -17.91
C GLU A 4 -14.15 -4.21 -16.95
N ASN A 5 -12.90 -3.93 -17.12
CA ASN A 5 -11.86 -4.55 -16.28
C ASN A 5 -11.16 -3.50 -15.47
N LYS A 6 -11.77 -3.13 -14.36
CA LYS A 6 -11.13 -2.21 -13.43
C LYS A 6 -10.07 -2.97 -12.65
N LYS A 7 -8.86 -2.49 -12.72
CA LYS A 7 -7.74 -3.13 -12.04
C LYS A 7 -6.87 -2.08 -11.39
N ILE A 8 -6.55 -2.31 -10.13
CA ILE A 8 -5.63 -1.46 -9.39
C ILE A 8 -4.34 -2.24 -9.16
N ILE A 9 -3.23 -1.64 -9.54
CA ILE A 9 -1.92 -2.19 -9.27
C ILE A 9 -1.39 -1.49 -8.03
N ILE A 10 -0.94 -2.26 -7.05
CA ILE A 10 -0.49 -1.72 -5.79
C ILE A 10 0.94 -2.18 -5.55
N TYR A 11 1.83 -1.21 -5.39
CA TYR A 11 3.20 -1.46 -4.97
C TYR A 11 3.32 -1.11 -3.51
N THR A 12 3.88 -2.01 -2.73
CA THR A 12 4.07 -1.79 -1.30
C THR A 12 5.54 -1.90 -0.96
N ASP A 13 5.97 -1.11 0.00
CA ASP A 13 7.33 -1.15 0.51
C ASP A 13 7.32 -0.78 1.98
N GLY A 14 8.16 -1.45 2.74
CA GLY A 14 8.29 -1.14 4.15
C GLY A 14 9.65 -1.54 4.65
N ALA A 15 10.24 -0.68 5.48
CA ALA A 15 11.58 -0.91 5.97
C ALA A 15 11.78 -0.25 7.33
N ALA A 16 12.74 -0.74 8.07
CA ALA A 16 13.16 -0.15 9.33
C ALA A 16 14.66 0.10 9.32
N LYS A 17 15.06 1.20 9.93
CA LYS A 17 16.45 1.48 10.22
C LYS A 17 16.74 0.94 11.62
N GLY A 18 17.54 -0.11 11.67
CA GLY A 18 17.65 -0.89 12.87
C GLY A 18 16.47 -1.86 12.95
N ASN A 19 16.53 -2.82 13.84
CA ASN A 19 15.51 -3.84 13.91
C ASN A 19 15.33 -4.29 15.37
N PRO A 20 14.48 -3.62 16.16
CA PRO A 20 13.55 -2.54 15.74
C PRO A 20 14.21 -1.18 15.69
N GLY A 21 13.54 -0.23 15.05
CA GLY A 21 14.03 1.13 14.94
C GLY A 21 13.03 2.03 14.23
N ARG A 22 13.50 3.20 13.80
CA ARG A 22 12.66 4.09 13.01
C ARG A 22 12.33 3.42 11.70
N ALA A 23 11.07 3.50 11.32
CA ALA A 23 10.57 2.73 10.21
C ALA A 23 9.52 3.49 9.41
N GLY A 24 9.31 3.05 8.19
CA GLY A 24 8.28 3.63 7.35
C GLY A 24 7.72 2.59 6.39
N TRP A 25 6.55 2.90 5.88
CA TRP A 25 5.92 2.08 4.86
C TRP A 25 5.33 3.00 3.80
N GLY A 26 5.23 2.49 2.61
CA GLY A 26 4.63 3.24 1.52
C GLY A 26 3.83 2.35 0.62
N VAL A 27 2.81 2.93 0.01
CA VAL A 27 1.95 2.24 -0.94
C VAL A 27 1.71 3.16 -2.12
N VAL A 28 1.92 2.64 -3.32
CA VAL A 28 1.62 3.34 -4.55
C VAL A 28 0.47 2.61 -5.23
N PHE A 29 -0.57 3.35 -5.57
CA PHE A 29 -1.72 2.82 -6.28
C PHE A 29 -1.68 3.34 -7.71
N ILE A 30 -1.83 2.44 -8.67
CA ILE A 30 -1.93 2.80 -10.08
C ILE A 30 -3.27 2.32 -10.59
N PHE A 31 -4.09 3.25 -11.03
CA PHE A 31 -5.42 2.96 -11.54
C PHE A 31 -5.62 3.71 -12.84
N GLY A 32 -5.45 2.99 -13.94
CA GLY A 32 -5.46 3.63 -15.26
C GLY A 32 -4.31 4.60 -15.39
N LYS A 33 -4.61 5.87 -15.60
CA LYS A 33 -3.60 6.92 -15.70
C LYS A 33 -3.36 7.65 -14.40
N GLU A 34 -4.08 7.24 -13.35
CA GLU A 34 -3.97 7.92 -12.06
C GLU A 34 -3.02 7.17 -11.16
N ILE A 35 -2.18 7.93 -10.49
CA ILE A 35 -1.21 7.39 -9.54
C ILE A 35 -1.35 8.19 -8.25
N PHE A 36 -1.49 7.48 -7.13
CA PHE A 36 -1.52 8.15 -5.84
C PHE A 36 -0.82 7.28 -4.80
N GLU A 37 -0.42 7.91 -3.72
CA GLU A 37 0.41 7.28 -2.71
C GLU A 37 -0.13 7.54 -1.31
N ILE A 38 0.07 6.57 -0.45
CA ILE A 38 -0.11 6.75 0.98
C ILE A 38 1.14 6.21 1.68
N GLY A 39 1.35 6.63 2.92
CA GLY A 39 2.49 6.15 3.67
C GLY A 39 2.38 6.54 5.13
N GLY A 40 3.26 5.98 5.92
CA GLY A 40 3.29 6.27 7.34
C GLY A 40 4.64 5.93 7.95
N ARG A 41 4.79 6.30 9.21
CA ARG A 41 6.03 6.08 9.96
C ARG A 41 5.73 5.47 11.32
N SER A 42 6.74 4.79 11.83
CA SER A 42 6.74 4.31 13.20
C SER A 42 8.09 4.63 13.81
N GLU A 43 8.11 5.02 15.08
CA GLU A 43 9.36 5.29 15.78
C GLU A 43 10.04 4.02 16.24
N HIS A 44 9.30 2.91 16.29
CA HIS A 44 9.84 1.67 16.83
C HIS A 44 9.14 0.48 16.19
N ALA A 45 9.71 -0.04 15.12
CA ALA A 45 9.13 -1.15 14.40
C ALA A 45 10.22 -1.98 13.72
N THR A 46 9.87 -3.21 13.37
CA THR A 46 10.75 -4.10 12.64
C THR A 46 10.45 -4.03 11.14
N ASN A 47 11.38 -4.53 10.33
CA ASN A 47 11.16 -4.65 8.89
C ASN A 47 9.89 -5.46 8.59
N ASN A 48 9.71 -6.58 9.28
CA ASN A 48 8.55 -7.43 9.07
C ASN A 48 7.25 -6.71 9.37
N GLN A 49 7.23 -5.91 10.44
CA GLN A 49 6.04 -5.13 10.76
C GLN A 49 5.70 -4.14 9.65
N MET A 50 6.71 -3.50 9.09
CA MET A 50 6.50 -2.54 8.01
C MET A 50 6.08 -3.21 6.71
N GLU A 51 6.67 -4.36 6.41
CA GLU A 51 6.30 -5.11 5.21
C GLU A 51 4.84 -5.58 5.27
N LEU A 52 4.36 -5.92 6.46
CA LEU A 52 2.97 -6.32 6.65
C LEU A 52 2.03 -5.12 6.73
N THR A 53 2.50 -4.02 7.30
CA THR A 53 1.69 -2.82 7.47
C THR A 53 1.27 -2.23 6.12
N ALA A 54 2.19 -2.17 5.17
CA ALA A 54 1.89 -1.55 3.88
C ALA A 54 0.71 -2.21 3.16
N PRO A 55 0.69 -3.54 2.95
CA PRO A 55 -0.46 -4.16 2.30
C PRO A 55 -1.75 -4.06 3.13
N ILE A 56 -1.65 -4.11 4.45
CA ILE A 56 -2.82 -3.96 5.31
C ILE A 56 -3.43 -2.57 5.14
N GLU A 57 -2.59 -1.54 5.15
CA GLU A 57 -3.08 -0.17 4.98
C GLU A 57 -3.63 0.05 3.57
N ALA A 58 -3.05 -0.59 2.56
CA ALA A 58 -3.56 -0.53 1.21
C ALA A 58 -4.98 -1.11 1.14
N LEU A 59 -5.21 -2.26 1.75
CA LEU A 59 -6.53 -2.88 1.77
C LEU A 59 -7.53 -2.06 2.55
N LYS A 60 -7.11 -1.46 3.66
CA LYS A 60 -7.97 -0.55 4.42
C LYS A 60 -8.39 0.66 3.59
N TYR A 61 -7.47 1.20 2.82
CA TYR A 61 -7.75 2.33 1.95
C TYR A 61 -8.80 1.98 0.91
N ILE A 62 -8.62 0.84 0.26
CA ILE A 62 -9.56 0.37 -0.76
C ILE A 62 -10.95 0.17 -0.16
N LYS A 63 -11.01 -0.44 1.00
CA LYS A 63 -12.28 -0.69 1.68
C LYS A 63 -12.94 0.62 2.10
N LYS A 64 -12.17 1.54 2.66
CA LYS A 64 -12.69 2.82 3.14
C LYS A 64 -13.29 3.64 2.01
N HIS A 65 -12.68 3.62 0.85
CA HIS A 65 -13.14 4.41 -0.30
C HIS A 65 -14.07 3.61 -1.20
N LYS A 66 -14.43 2.40 -0.80
CA LYS A 66 -15.39 1.55 -1.52
C LYS A 66 -15.00 1.36 -2.98
N ILE A 67 -13.73 1.10 -3.21
CA ILE A 67 -13.22 0.91 -4.56
C ILE A 67 -13.55 -0.50 -5.01
N ASP A 68 -14.31 -0.61 -6.09
CA ASP A 68 -14.71 -1.88 -6.65
C ASP A 68 -13.83 -2.19 -7.86
N ALA A 69 -12.77 -2.94 -7.62
CA ALA A 69 -11.81 -3.26 -8.67
C ALA A 69 -11.02 -4.50 -8.27
N SER A 70 -10.46 -5.15 -9.28
CA SER A 70 -9.48 -6.21 -9.04
C SER A 70 -8.20 -5.58 -8.52
N VAL A 71 -7.53 -6.26 -7.63
CA VAL A 71 -6.32 -5.74 -6.99
C VAL A 71 -5.17 -6.68 -7.26
N GLU A 72 -4.05 -6.12 -7.68
CA GLU A 72 -2.83 -6.87 -7.90
C GLU A 72 -1.71 -6.22 -7.11
N PHE A 73 -1.08 -6.99 -6.21
CA PHE A 73 -0.03 -6.49 -5.32
C PHE A 73 1.35 -6.86 -5.82
N PHE A 74 2.26 -5.91 -5.70
CA PHE A 74 3.69 -6.12 -5.93
C PHE A 74 4.46 -5.53 -4.75
N SER A 75 5.52 -6.17 -4.35
CA SER A 75 6.37 -5.64 -3.28
C SER A 75 7.85 -5.69 -3.66
#